data_18e56685974043e0a2a9d8dcb5388ec5
#
_entry.id   18e56685974043e0a2a9d8dcb5388ec5
#
_cell.length_a   1.000
_cell.length_b   1.000
_cell.length_c   1.000
_cell.angle_alpha   90.00
_cell.angle_beta   90.00
_cell.angle_gamma   90.00
#
_symmetry.space_group_name_H-M   'P 1'
#
loop_
_entity.id
_entity.type
_entity.pdbx_description
1 polymer ?
#
loop_
_entity_poly.entity_id
_entity_poly.type
_entity_poly.pdbx_seq_one_letter_code
_entity_poly.pdbx_strand_id
1 'polypeptide(L)'
;EGSTLRLRTHSVHIENRELASITGVKDVGSFNESMVVLMTEGGGLTVEGTELHITKLNLDEGQVIIEGQIIAFEYDDVPVQRGSFFSRMFR
;
A
#
# COMPACT_ATOMS: atom_id res chain seq x y z
N GLU A 1 -24.54 -2.43 10.57
CA GLU A 1 -23.97 -2.62 9.68
C GLU A 1 -22.55 -2.65 9.56
N GLY A 2 -22.07 -3.17 8.59
CA GLY A 2 -20.68 -3.33 8.48
C GLY A 2 -19.89 -2.08 8.59
N SER A 3 -20.49 -1.00 8.19
CA SER A 3 -19.73 0.24 8.17
C SER A 3 -19.37 0.71 9.54
N THR A 4 -20.10 0.31 10.53
CA THR A 4 -19.76 0.76 11.85
C THR A 4 -18.50 0.10 12.36
N LEU A 5 -18.09 -0.95 11.73
CA LEU A 5 -16.85 -1.62 12.15
C LEU A 5 -15.63 -1.07 11.48
N ARG A 6 -15.80 -0.17 10.54
CA ARG A 6 -14.67 0.35 9.84
C ARG A 6 -14.23 1.60 10.47
N LEU A 7 -13.45 1.47 11.51
CA LEU A 7 -12.88 2.61 12.18
C LEU A 7 -11.91 3.33 11.30
N ARG A 8 -11.30 2.62 10.38
CA ARG A 8 -10.39 3.23 9.44
C ARG A 8 -10.76 2.79 8.07
N THR A 9 -10.79 3.69 7.18
CA THR A 9 -11.08 3.39 5.79
C THR A 9 -9.79 3.35 5.02
N HIS A 10 -9.59 2.26 4.30
CA HIS A 10 -8.41 2.14 3.46
C HIS A 10 -8.75 2.73 2.11
N SER A 11 -7.93 3.67 1.66
CA SER A 11 -8.10 4.24 0.34
C SER A 11 -6.75 4.61 -0.22
N VAL A 12 -6.69 4.73 -1.53
CA VAL A 12 -5.49 5.13 -2.25
C VAL A 12 -5.89 6.22 -3.22
N HIS A 13 -5.22 7.34 -3.14
CA HIS A 13 -5.47 8.46 -4.03
C HIS A 13 -4.16 8.80 -4.73
N ILE A 14 -4.18 8.87 -6.05
CA ILE A 14 -2.98 9.11 -6.83
C ILE A 14 -3.18 10.36 -7.65
N GLU A 15 -2.17 11.24 -7.63
CA GLU A 15 -2.19 12.43 -8.45
C GLU A 15 -1.01 12.42 -9.38
N ASN A 16 -1.27 12.49 -10.66
CA ASN A 16 -0.25 12.62 -11.70
C ASN A 16 0.81 11.52 -11.65
N ARG A 17 0.48 10.40 -11.04
CA ARG A 17 1.43 9.31 -10.84
C ARG A 17 2.70 9.78 -10.10
N GLU A 18 2.60 10.89 -9.39
CA GLU A 18 3.74 11.43 -8.66
C GLU A 18 3.49 11.51 -7.18
N LEU A 19 2.24 11.38 -6.76
CA LEU A 19 1.91 11.44 -5.36
C LEU A 19 0.86 10.41 -5.07
N ALA A 20 1.07 9.63 -4.02
CA ALA A 20 0.09 8.66 -3.55
C ALA A 20 -0.23 8.96 -2.11
N SER A 21 -1.51 9.18 -1.83
CA SER A 21 -1.99 9.39 -0.47
C SER A 21 -2.77 8.15 -0.07
N ILE A 22 -2.32 7.47 0.97
CA ILE A 22 -2.87 6.19 1.34
C ILE A 22 -3.38 6.26 2.77
N THR A 23 -4.61 5.83 2.99
CA THR A 23 -5.19 5.80 4.32
C THR A 23 -5.43 4.36 4.74
N GLY A 24 -5.70 4.16 6.02
CA GLY A 24 -5.91 2.82 6.55
C GLY A 24 -4.63 2.04 6.66
N VAL A 25 -3.50 2.72 6.82
CA VAL A 25 -2.19 2.07 6.93
C VAL A 25 -1.94 1.72 8.38
N LYS A 26 -1.58 0.48 8.63
CA LYS A 26 -1.30 0.00 9.97
C LYS A 26 0.18 0.05 10.29
N ASP A 27 1.01 -0.14 9.30
CA ASP A 27 2.44 -0.19 9.53
C ASP A 27 3.16 -0.10 8.19
N VAL A 28 4.44 0.22 8.25
CA VAL A 28 5.30 0.20 7.07
C VAL A 28 6.19 -1.02 7.17
N GLY A 29 6.10 -1.89 6.18
CA GLY A 29 6.88 -3.12 6.20
C GLY A 29 8.32 -2.85 5.81
N SER A 30 8.51 -2.17 4.70
CA SER A 30 9.85 -1.81 4.26
C SER A 30 9.73 -0.79 3.17
N PHE A 31 10.82 -0.08 2.89
CA PHE A 31 10.78 0.80 1.74
C PHE A 31 12.18 1.13 1.26
N ASN A 32 12.26 1.42 -0.02
CA ASN A 32 13.44 1.99 -0.63
C ASN A 32 12.94 2.84 -1.80
N GLU A 33 13.83 3.31 -2.61
CA GLU A 33 13.45 4.23 -3.69
C GLU A 33 12.65 3.57 -4.78
N SER A 34 12.64 2.26 -4.83
CA SER A 34 11.91 1.54 -5.87
C SER A 34 10.63 0.92 -5.37
N MET A 35 10.46 0.77 -4.08
CA MET A 35 9.35 0.01 -3.57
C MET A 35 9.03 0.41 -2.14
N VAL A 36 7.75 0.54 -1.85
CA VAL A 36 7.28 0.78 -0.50
C VAL A 36 6.26 -0.29 -0.18
N VAL A 37 6.45 -1.00 0.93
CA VAL A 37 5.54 -2.06 1.35
C VAL A 37 4.81 -1.60 2.60
N LEU A 38 3.49 -1.60 2.53
CA LEU A 38 2.65 -1.12 3.61
C LEU A 38 1.73 -2.22 4.07
N MET A 39 1.44 -2.23 5.36
CA MET A 39 0.41 -3.11 5.90
C MET A 39 -0.82 -2.25 6.10
N THR A 40 -1.91 -2.58 5.45
CA THR A 40 -3.12 -1.77 5.49
C THR A 40 -4.29 -2.58 6.00
N GLU A 41 -5.39 -1.88 6.24
CA GLU A 41 -6.64 -2.55 6.62
C GLU A 41 -7.15 -3.42 5.49
N GLY A 42 -6.73 -3.17 4.28
CA GLY A 42 -7.12 -3.97 3.13
C GLY A 42 -6.12 -5.02 2.72
N GLY A 43 -5.09 -5.23 3.55
CA GLY A 43 -4.06 -6.23 3.24
C GLY A 43 -2.73 -5.58 2.97
N GLY A 44 -1.76 -6.35 2.58
CA GLY A 44 -0.45 -5.83 2.23
C GLY A 44 -0.52 -5.07 0.92
N LEU A 45 0.13 -3.95 0.85
CA LEU A 45 0.12 -3.12 -0.34
C LEU A 45 1.55 -2.77 -0.71
N THR A 46 1.92 -3.03 -1.93
CA THR A 46 3.24 -2.68 -2.43
C THR A 46 3.09 -1.59 -3.49
N VAL A 47 3.82 -0.51 -3.30
CA VAL A 47 3.86 0.59 -4.25
C VAL A 47 5.21 0.53 -4.95
N GLU A 48 5.22 0.47 -6.26
CA GLU A 48 6.45 0.37 -7.02
C GLU A 48 6.65 1.59 -7.89
N GLY A 49 7.86 2.01 -8.04
CA GLY A 49 8.16 3.17 -8.85
C GLY A 49 9.65 3.49 -8.85
N THR A 50 9.95 4.75 -9.09
CA THR A 50 11.34 5.22 -9.07
C THR A 50 11.40 6.48 -8.24
N GLU A 51 12.48 6.63 -7.54
CA GLU A 51 12.72 7.80 -6.69
C GLU A 51 11.61 7.99 -5.69
N LEU A 52 11.08 6.90 -5.17
CA LEU A 52 10.01 6.97 -4.19
C LEU A 52 10.53 7.41 -2.85
N HIS A 53 9.76 8.21 -2.16
CA HIS A 53 10.09 8.56 -0.79
C HIS A 53 8.80 8.87 -0.04
N ILE A 54 8.83 8.67 1.25
CA ILE A 54 7.69 8.91 2.10
C ILE A 54 7.80 10.34 2.62
N THR A 55 6.83 11.17 2.29
CA THR A 55 6.85 12.56 2.72
C THR A 55 5.97 12.80 3.92
N LYS A 56 5.08 11.88 4.23
CA LYS A 56 4.27 11.97 5.43
C LYS A 56 3.99 10.58 5.93
N LEU A 57 4.15 10.38 7.23
CA LEU A 57 3.87 9.11 7.85
C LEU A 57 3.21 9.38 9.18
N ASN A 58 1.95 9.04 9.30
CA ASN A 58 1.20 9.20 10.53
C ASN A 58 0.41 7.93 10.79
N LEU A 59 1.00 7.03 11.56
CA LEU A 59 0.36 5.75 11.81
C LEU A 59 -0.77 5.85 12.80
N ASP A 60 -0.80 6.91 13.61
CA ASP A 60 -1.94 7.11 14.48
C ASP A 60 -3.21 7.32 13.68
N GLU A 61 -3.10 8.02 12.57
CA GLU A 61 -4.22 8.23 11.69
C GLU A 61 -4.24 7.26 10.54
N GLY A 62 -3.20 6.49 10.39
CA GLY A 62 -3.12 5.53 9.31
C GLY A 62 -2.87 6.15 7.96
N GLN A 63 -2.16 7.28 7.92
CA GLN A 63 -1.95 7.97 6.66
C GLN A 63 -0.49 7.98 6.25
N VAL A 64 -0.25 7.68 4.99
CA VAL A 64 1.10 7.73 4.42
C VAL A 64 1.01 8.44 3.09
N ILE A 65 1.94 9.34 2.84
CA ILE A 65 2.04 10.00 1.54
C ILE A 65 3.39 9.65 0.94
N ILE A 66 3.35 9.14 -0.27
CA ILE A 66 4.53 8.72 -1.00
C ILE A 66 4.65 9.60 -2.23
N GLU A 67 5.83 10.10 -2.50
CA GLU A 67 6.08 10.89 -3.69
C GLU A 67 7.18 10.26 -4.51
N GLY A 68 7.17 10.49 -5.81
CA GLY A 68 8.13 9.94 -6.74
C GLY A 68 7.40 9.57 -8.00
N GLN A 69 8.02 8.75 -8.83
CA GLN A 69 7.33 8.27 -10.02
C GLN A 69 6.68 6.95 -9.71
N ILE A 70 5.35 6.91 -9.69
CA ILE A 70 4.62 5.73 -9.29
C ILE A 70 4.28 4.90 -10.51
N ILE A 71 4.62 3.63 -10.47
CA ILE A 71 4.44 2.74 -11.60
C ILE A 71 3.33 1.74 -11.35
N ALA A 72 3.27 1.17 -10.16
CA ALA A 72 2.33 0.10 -9.92
C ALA A 72 1.94 0.02 -8.46
N PHE A 73 0.74 -0.49 -8.21
CA PHE A 73 0.26 -0.84 -6.88
C PHE A 73 -0.15 -2.30 -6.92
N GLU A 74 0.19 -3.03 -5.88
CA GLU A 74 -0.12 -4.43 -5.87
C GLU A 74 -0.52 -4.86 -4.47
N TYR A 75 -1.63 -5.53 -4.35
CA TYR A 75 -2.09 -6.03 -3.06
C TYR A 75 -1.66 -7.46 -2.86
N ASP A 76 -1.39 -7.76 -1.61
CA ASP A 76 -0.98 -9.07 -1.20
C ASP A 76 -2.00 -9.55 -0.17
N ASP A 77 -3.04 -10.16 -0.65
CA ASP A 77 -4.22 -10.38 0.18
C ASP A 77 -4.07 -11.47 1.20
N VAL A 78 -3.78 -12.64 0.77
CA VAL A 78 -3.89 -13.81 1.64
C VAL A 78 -2.59 -14.55 1.64
N PRO A 79 -1.87 -14.49 2.73
CA PRO A 79 -0.54 -15.10 2.75
C PRO A 79 -0.54 -16.57 2.39
N VAL A 80 -1.50 -17.34 2.88
CA VAL A 80 -1.45 -18.75 2.61
C VAL A 80 -1.74 -19.07 1.17
N GLN A 81 -2.48 -18.22 0.49
CA GLN A 81 -2.80 -18.48 -0.89
C GLN A 81 -1.92 -17.76 -1.84
N ARG A 82 -1.15 -16.86 -1.33
CA ARG A 82 -0.32 -16.06 -2.16
C ARG A 82 0.66 -16.87 -2.98
N GLY A 83 1.23 -17.86 -2.37
CA GLY A 83 2.20 -18.67 -3.07
C GLY A 83 1.59 -19.35 -4.26
N SER A 84 0.42 -19.95 -4.08
CA SER A 84 -0.22 -20.62 -5.19
C SER A 84 -0.66 -19.65 -6.25
N PHE A 85 -1.13 -18.50 -5.83
CA PHE A 85 -1.56 -17.49 -6.76
C PHE A 85 -0.39 -17.05 -7.64
N PHE A 86 0.71 -16.76 -7.05
CA PHE A 86 1.87 -16.32 -7.79
C PHE A 86 2.43 -17.42 -8.65
N SER A 87 2.37 -18.63 -8.19
CA SER A 87 2.82 -19.75 -9.00
C SER A 87 2.03 -19.85 -10.27
N ARG A 88 0.74 -19.63 -10.17
CA ARG A 88 -0.07 -19.70 -11.37
C ARG A 88 0.21 -18.56 -12.30
N MET A 89 0.49 -17.40 -11.76
CA MET A 89 0.77 -16.25 -12.60
C MET A 89 2.04 -16.39 -13.38
N PHE A 90 2.98 -17.09 -12.83
CA PHE A 90 4.29 -17.17 -13.47
C PHE A 90 4.56 -18.48 -14.17
N ARG A 91 3.54 -19.26 -14.33
CA ARG A 91 3.75 -20.49 -15.00
C ARG A 91 3.64 -20.41 -16.44
#